data_fe435b0d6cdbfb61fc223a751a7b0c92
#
_entry.id   fe435b0d6cdbfb61fc223a751a7b0c92
#
_cell.length_a   1.000
_cell.length_b   1.000
_cell.length_c   1.000
_cell.angle_alpha   90.00
_cell.angle_beta   90.00
_cell.angle_gamma   90.00
#
_symmetry.space_group_name_H-M   'P 1'
#
loop_
_entity.id
_entity.type
_entity.pdbx_description
1 polymer ?
#
loop_
_entity_poly.entity_id
_entity_poly.type
_entity_poly.pdbx_seq_one_letter_code
_entity_poly.pdbx_strand_id
1 'polypeptide(L)'
;MGGILAWMSGRILGQYDPFIALPGPGGTTVGPAGGRLLLVAPNVAQVRAEINVDPADFRLWVCLHEQTHRVQFAAAPWLREHLRAEITALTVGLFDKAESLPERLRTALAAANPLGREADAGRTGTRDGHDAQDAAPARPAPGLLGAIQDEEDRERLSRLTAVMSLLEGHANVVMDGVDSSVVSSVKTIRRRFDERGDRRSPLDRMLRRVLGMDAKMAQYRDGQRFVAAAVAQLGMAGFNVVWDAPELLPSEAELHAPETWVARIRAQA
;
A
#
# COMPACT_ATOMS: atom_id res chain seq x y z
N MET A 1 -20.74 1.05 -5.98
CA MET A 1 -19.38 1.40 -6.48
C MET A 1 -19.13 2.90 -6.47
N GLY A 2 -20.00 3.78 -7.01
CA GLY A 2 -19.76 5.23 -7.13
C GLY A 2 -19.40 5.97 -5.82
N GLY A 3 -20.04 5.65 -4.70
CA GLY A 3 -19.78 6.31 -3.41
C GLY A 3 -18.36 6.07 -2.85
N ILE A 4 -17.78 4.89 -3.06
CA ILE A 4 -16.42 4.56 -2.62
C ILE A 4 -15.41 5.35 -3.47
N LEU A 5 -15.59 5.38 -4.79
CA LEU A 5 -14.73 6.14 -5.69
C LEU A 5 -14.78 7.64 -5.39
N ALA A 6 -15.97 8.21 -5.15
CA ALA A 6 -16.15 9.60 -4.76
C ALA A 6 -15.46 9.91 -3.41
N TRP A 7 -15.55 9.01 -2.44
CA TRP A 7 -14.87 9.15 -1.16
C TRP A 7 -13.35 9.08 -1.28
N MET A 8 -12.83 8.20 -2.15
CA MET A 8 -11.39 8.06 -2.40
C MET A 8 -10.84 9.26 -3.19
N SER A 9 -11.56 9.75 -4.20
CA SER A 9 -11.11 10.83 -5.07
C SER A 9 -10.81 12.12 -4.31
N GLY A 10 -11.53 12.44 -3.24
CA GLY A 10 -11.29 13.60 -2.39
C GLY A 10 -10.02 13.56 -1.53
N ARG A 11 -9.24 12.47 -1.59
CA ARG A 11 -8.06 12.23 -0.74
C ARG A 11 -6.75 12.25 -1.48
N ILE A 12 -6.79 12.14 -2.80
CA ILE A 12 -5.61 12.13 -3.67
C ILE A 12 -5.23 13.59 -3.96
N LEU A 13 -4.01 13.98 -3.59
CA LEU A 13 -3.47 15.31 -3.86
C LEU A 13 -2.72 15.36 -5.19
N GLY A 14 -1.97 14.31 -5.46
CA GLY A 14 -1.22 14.11 -6.68
C GLY A 14 -1.09 12.63 -6.99
N GLN A 15 -0.52 12.34 -8.13
CA GLN A 15 -0.16 11.01 -8.55
C GLN A 15 0.89 11.07 -9.64
N TYR A 16 1.96 10.30 -9.50
CA TYR A 16 2.80 9.93 -10.62
C TYR A 16 2.25 8.65 -11.24
N ASP A 17 1.85 8.73 -12.51
CA ASP A 17 1.38 7.58 -13.29
C ASP A 17 2.53 7.07 -14.17
N PRO A 18 3.16 5.94 -13.82
CA PRO A 18 4.29 5.41 -14.57
C PRO A 18 3.89 4.69 -15.87
N PHE A 19 2.61 4.40 -16.07
CA PHE A 19 2.13 3.56 -17.18
C PHE A 19 1.76 4.35 -18.42
N ILE A 20 1.56 5.66 -18.29
CA ILE A 20 1.18 6.53 -19.40
C ILE A 20 2.42 7.25 -19.93
N ALA A 21 2.73 7.00 -21.20
CA ALA A 21 3.71 7.81 -21.93
C ALA A 21 3.05 9.12 -22.39
N LEU A 22 3.70 10.28 -22.13
CA LEU A 22 3.25 11.55 -22.68
C LEU A 22 3.72 11.65 -24.13
N PRO A 23 2.81 11.94 -25.09
CA PRO A 23 3.21 12.28 -26.45
C PRO A 23 3.94 13.64 -26.41
N GLY A 24 5.19 13.63 -26.86
CA GLY A 24 5.97 14.83 -27.09
C GLY A 24 5.77 15.37 -28.52
N PRO A 25 6.29 16.58 -28.81
CA PRO A 25 6.31 17.11 -30.17
C PRO A 25 6.98 16.14 -31.15
N GLY A 26 6.34 15.90 -32.31
CA GLY A 26 6.89 15.00 -33.32
C GLY A 26 6.79 13.50 -33.02
N GLY A 27 5.91 13.08 -32.08
CA GLY A 27 5.71 11.67 -31.75
C GLY A 27 6.76 11.08 -30.83
N THR A 28 7.63 11.90 -30.23
CA THR A 28 8.56 11.51 -29.20
C THR A 28 7.89 11.38 -27.84
N THR A 29 8.39 10.54 -26.95
CA THR A 29 7.98 10.50 -25.55
C THR A 29 8.70 11.58 -24.75
N VAL A 30 7.95 12.39 -24.01
CA VAL A 30 8.55 13.43 -23.15
C VAL A 30 8.92 12.84 -21.79
N GLY A 31 10.20 12.95 -21.44
CA GLY A 31 10.76 12.56 -20.15
C GLY A 31 11.56 11.26 -20.22
N PRO A 32 12.64 11.15 -19.43
CA PRO A 32 13.60 10.03 -19.50
C PRO A 32 13.02 8.68 -19.12
N ALA A 33 11.84 8.63 -18.46
CA ALA A 33 11.24 7.39 -18.00
C ALA A 33 9.79 7.18 -18.45
N GLY A 34 9.24 8.08 -19.29
CA GLY A 34 7.79 8.09 -19.51
C GLY A 34 7.04 8.43 -18.22
N GLY A 35 5.73 8.31 -18.25
CA GLY A 35 4.89 8.59 -17.10
C GLY A 35 4.39 10.03 -17.04
N ARG A 36 3.37 10.24 -16.21
CA ARG A 36 2.68 11.52 -16.07
C ARG A 36 2.53 11.90 -14.60
N LEU A 37 2.94 13.12 -14.28
CA LEU A 37 2.64 13.71 -13.00
C LEU A 37 1.30 14.43 -13.07
N LEU A 38 0.41 14.11 -12.15
CA LEU A 38 -0.92 14.68 -12.02
C LEU A 38 -1.06 15.36 -10.66
N LEU A 39 -1.72 16.49 -10.63
CA LEU A 39 -2.16 17.16 -9.40
C LEU A 39 -3.68 17.31 -9.42
N VAL A 40 -4.32 16.98 -8.31
CA VAL A 40 -5.76 17.17 -8.13
C VAL A 40 -5.98 18.54 -7.49
N ALA A 41 -5.98 19.57 -8.34
CA ALA A 41 -5.99 20.98 -7.90
C ALA A 41 -7.11 21.30 -6.87
N PRO A 42 -8.37 20.84 -7.02
CA PRO A 42 -9.39 21.06 -6.00
C PRO A 42 -9.03 20.50 -4.63
N ASN A 43 -8.47 19.27 -4.58
CA ASN A 43 -8.08 18.63 -3.32
C ASN A 43 -6.88 19.33 -2.68
N VAL A 44 -5.90 19.73 -3.49
CA VAL A 44 -4.74 20.52 -3.02
C VAL A 44 -5.22 21.82 -2.39
N ALA A 45 -6.14 22.55 -3.05
CA ALA A 45 -6.69 23.79 -2.53
C ALA A 45 -7.48 23.58 -1.23
N GLN A 46 -8.32 22.54 -1.18
CA GLN A 46 -9.11 22.19 -0.01
C GLN A 46 -8.23 21.82 1.18
N VAL A 47 -7.31 20.86 1.00
CA VAL A 47 -6.44 20.39 2.09
C VAL A 47 -5.55 21.52 2.59
N ARG A 48 -5.00 22.32 1.69
CA ARG A 48 -4.23 23.53 2.04
C ARG A 48 -5.04 24.47 2.93
N ALA A 49 -6.31 24.73 2.58
CA ALA A 49 -7.19 25.57 3.39
C ALA A 49 -7.48 24.97 4.77
N GLU A 50 -7.75 23.65 4.81
CA GLU A 50 -8.01 22.91 6.06
C GLU A 50 -6.83 22.98 7.03
N ILE A 51 -5.60 22.80 6.54
CA ILE A 51 -4.40 22.83 7.38
C ILE A 51 -3.80 24.24 7.51
N ASN A 52 -4.36 25.22 6.84
CA ASN A 52 -3.98 26.65 6.90
C ASN A 52 -2.47 26.90 6.74
N VAL A 53 -1.90 26.49 5.61
CA VAL A 53 -0.49 26.67 5.25
C VAL A 53 -0.33 27.55 4.03
N ASP A 54 0.90 27.99 3.74
CA ASP A 54 1.20 28.77 2.54
C ASP A 54 0.83 27.98 1.26
N PRO A 55 0.11 28.61 0.31
CA PRO A 55 -0.35 27.93 -0.90
C PRO A 55 0.78 27.51 -1.85
N ALA A 56 1.85 28.29 -1.95
CA ALA A 56 2.97 27.99 -2.84
C ALA A 56 3.81 26.86 -2.27
N ASP A 57 4.15 26.95 -1.00
CA ASP A 57 4.90 25.92 -0.28
C ASP A 57 4.17 24.58 -0.27
N PHE A 58 2.85 24.59 -0.05
CA PHE A 58 2.08 23.34 -0.04
C PHE A 58 2.02 22.68 -1.42
N ARG A 59 1.83 23.45 -2.49
CA ARG A 59 1.88 22.92 -3.85
C ARG A 59 3.25 22.34 -4.18
N LEU A 60 4.31 23.08 -3.83
CA LEU A 60 5.69 22.62 -4.03
C LEU A 60 5.95 21.32 -3.27
N TRP A 61 5.51 21.24 -2.00
CA TRP A 61 5.64 20.06 -1.17
C TRP A 61 4.96 18.83 -1.80
N VAL A 62 3.72 18.97 -2.31
CA VAL A 62 3.02 17.89 -3.04
C VAL A 62 3.77 17.52 -4.32
N CYS A 63 4.22 18.51 -5.10
CA CYS A 63 4.99 18.24 -6.32
C CYS A 63 6.29 17.48 -6.04
N LEU A 64 7.01 17.82 -4.97
CA LEU A 64 8.25 17.11 -4.59
C LEU A 64 7.98 15.66 -4.23
N HIS A 65 6.89 15.39 -3.52
CA HIS A 65 6.48 14.02 -3.21
C HIS A 65 6.25 13.20 -4.49
N GLU A 66 5.46 13.72 -5.42
CA GLU A 66 5.18 13.04 -6.70
C GLU A 66 6.42 12.91 -7.59
N GLN A 67 7.33 13.90 -7.55
CA GLN A 67 8.62 13.82 -8.25
C GLN A 67 9.53 12.75 -7.66
N THR A 68 9.42 12.45 -6.37
CA THR A 68 10.18 11.35 -5.77
C THR A 68 9.77 10.02 -6.41
N HIS A 69 8.47 9.78 -6.61
CA HIS A 69 8.00 8.60 -7.33
C HIS A 69 8.54 8.53 -8.76
N ARG A 70 8.58 9.67 -9.48
CA ARG A 70 9.20 9.71 -10.81
C ARG A 70 10.66 9.30 -10.79
N VAL A 71 11.42 9.74 -9.79
CA VAL A 71 12.84 9.37 -9.63
C VAL A 71 12.99 7.89 -9.32
N GLN A 72 12.14 7.32 -8.46
CA GLN A 72 12.13 5.88 -8.16
C GLN A 72 11.94 5.03 -9.43
N PHE A 73 10.96 5.36 -10.26
CA PHE A 73 10.71 4.66 -11.53
C PHE A 73 11.78 4.93 -12.61
N ALA A 74 12.52 6.02 -12.49
CA ALA A 74 13.67 6.30 -13.33
C ALA A 74 14.91 5.49 -12.90
N ALA A 75 15.11 5.33 -11.58
CA ALA A 75 16.17 4.52 -11.00
C ALA A 75 15.93 3.01 -11.23
N ALA A 76 14.67 2.57 -11.24
CA ALA A 76 14.26 1.18 -11.47
C ALA A 76 13.39 1.06 -12.74
N PRO A 77 13.93 1.10 -13.95
CA PRO A 77 13.14 1.04 -15.19
C PRO A 77 12.31 -0.24 -15.34
N TRP A 78 12.79 -1.35 -14.76
CA TRP A 78 12.12 -2.66 -14.71
C TRP A 78 10.86 -2.66 -13.84
N LEU A 79 10.78 -1.79 -12.83
CA LEU A 79 9.70 -1.78 -11.83
C LEU A 79 8.32 -1.54 -12.47
N ARG A 80 8.26 -0.76 -13.55
CA ARG A 80 7.00 -0.52 -14.29
C ARG A 80 6.43 -1.81 -14.85
N GLU A 81 7.26 -2.61 -15.52
CA GLU A 81 6.82 -3.86 -16.12
C GLU A 81 6.52 -4.91 -15.04
N HIS A 82 7.32 -4.96 -13.99
CA HIS A 82 7.10 -5.82 -12.83
C HIS A 82 5.72 -5.56 -12.20
N LEU A 83 5.40 -4.30 -11.88
CA LEU A 83 4.08 -3.95 -11.34
C LEU A 83 2.94 -4.23 -12.31
N ARG A 84 3.14 -3.98 -13.60
CA ARG A 84 2.13 -4.28 -14.63
C ARG A 84 1.84 -5.77 -14.68
N ALA A 85 2.86 -6.61 -14.67
CA ALA A 85 2.71 -8.06 -14.69
C ALA A 85 1.95 -8.56 -13.45
N GLU A 86 2.34 -8.12 -12.24
CA GLU A 86 1.66 -8.50 -11.00
C GLU A 86 0.19 -8.03 -10.95
N ILE A 87 -0.08 -6.78 -11.35
CA ILE A 87 -1.45 -6.23 -11.40
C ILE A 87 -2.30 -6.98 -12.42
N THR A 88 -1.75 -7.26 -13.61
CA THR A 88 -2.47 -8.00 -14.65
C THR A 88 -2.80 -9.41 -14.20
N ALA A 89 -1.83 -10.13 -13.64
CA ALA A 89 -2.04 -11.49 -13.14
C ALA A 89 -3.09 -11.54 -12.03
N LEU A 90 -3.04 -10.59 -11.07
CA LEU A 90 -4.05 -10.48 -10.01
C LEU A 90 -5.44 -10.17 -10.59
N THR A 91 -5.51 -9.28 -11.58
CA THR A 91 -6.77 -8.88 -12.20
C THR A 91 -7.39 -10.05 -12.97
N VAL A 92 -6.62 -10.75 -13.80
CA VAL A 92 -7.08 -11.94 -14.54
C VAL A 92 -7.56 -13.01 -13.57
N GLY A 93 -6.76 -13.33 -12.53
CA GLY A 93 -7.15 -14.30 -11.50
C GLY A 93 -8.48 -13.96 -10.82
N LEU A 94 -8.73 -12.68 -10.54
CA LEU A 94 -10.00 -12.23 -9.94
C LEU A 94 -11.18 -12.34 -10.93
N PHE A 95 -10.98 -12.04 -12.21
CA PHE A 95 -12.03 -12.16 -13.22
C PHE A 95 -12.41 -13.62 -13.48
N ASP A 96 -11.44 -14.52 -13.63
CA ASP A 96 -11.68 -15.95 -13.84
C ASP A 96 -12.44 -16.58 -12.65
N LYS A 97 -12.21 -16.04 -11.44
CA LYS A 97 -12.91 -16.47 -10.22
C LYS A 97 -14.26 -15.78 -10.00
N ALA A 98 -14.54 -14.68 -10.69
CA ALA A 98 -15.80 -13.94 -10.55
C ALA A 98 -17.02 -14.79 -10.96
N GLU A 99 -16.87 -15.69 -11.92
CA GLU A 99 -17.91 -16.64 -12.31
C GLU A 99 -18.24 -17.64 -11.21
N SER A 100 -17.28 -18.00 -10.37
CA SER A 100 -17.46 -18.91 -9.21
C SER A 100 -17.87 -18.21 -7.90
N LEU A 101 -17.94 -16.87 -7.90
CA LEU A 101 -18.28 -16.05 -6.73
C LEU A 101 -19.58 -16.42 -6.03
N PRO A 102 -20.73 -16.64 -6.75
CA PRO A 102 -22.00 -16.98 -6.09
C PRO A 102 -21.90 -18.29 -5.31
N GLU A 103 -21.18 -19.28 -5.83
CA GLU A 103 -21.00 -20.59 -5.21
C GLU A 103 -20.08 -20.50 -3.98
N ARG A 104 -18.99 -19.76 -4.08
CA ARG A 104 -18.05 -19.52 -2.97
C ARG A 104 -18.67 -18.70 -1.84
N LEU A 105 -19.48 -17.68 -2.16
CA LEU A 105 -20.26 -16.93 -1.18
C LEU A 105 -21.29 -17.80 -0.47
N ARG A 106 -21.95 -18.69 -1.20
CA ARG A 106 -22.91 -19.65 -0.62
C ARG A 106 -22.22 -20.60 0.35
N THR A 107 -21.05 -21.11 -0.03
CA THR A 107 -20.22 -22.01 0.79
C THR A 107 -19.70 -21.27 2.04
N ALA A 108 -19.21 -20.04 1.90
CA ALA A 108 -18.73 -19.23 3.01
C ALA A 108 -19.87 -18.86 3.99
N LEU A 109 -21.06 -18.52 3.48
CA LEU A 109 -22.25 -18.26 4.30
C LEU A 109 -22.76 -19.50 4.99
N ALA A 110 -22.72 -20.66 4.33
CA ALA A 110 -23.05 -21.95 4.94
C ALA A 110 -22.07 -22.34 6.06
N ALA A 111 -20.78 -22.09 5.86
CA ALA A 111 -19.74 -22.33 6.86
C ALA A 111 -19.81 -21.34 8.05
N ALA A 112 -20.31 -20.13 7.82
CA ALA A 112 -20.48 -19.10 8.85
C ALA A 112 -21.80 -19.22 9.62
N ASN A 113 -22.70 -20.16 9.24
CA ASN A 113 -23.97 -20.37 9.92
C ASN A 113 -23.83 -21.48 11.00
N PRO A 114 -23.72 -21.14 12.30
CA PRO A 114 -23.56 -22.11 13.38
C PRO A 114 -24.81 -22.98 13.62
N LEU A 115 -25.97 -22.58 13.09
CA LEU A 115 -27.25 -23.25 13.32
C LEU A 115 -27.48 -24.50 12.44
N GLY A 116 -26.59 -24.76 11.44
CA GLY A 116 -26.66 -25.94 10.57
C GLY A 116 -25.94 -27.18 11.12
N ARG A 117 -25.17 -27.09 12.20
CA ARG A 117 -24.35 -28.19 12.74
C ARG A 117 -25.04 -29.06 13.79
N GLU A 118 -26.22 -28.67 14.27
CA GLU A 118 -26.94 -29.43 15.32
C GLU A 118 -27.87 -30.55 14.79
N ALA A 119 -28.04 -30.66 13.46
CA ALA A 119 -28.98 -31.65 12.92
C ALA A 119 -28.35 -33.05 12.63
N ASP A 120 -27.01 -33.20 12.70
CA ASP A 120 -26.33 -34.49 12.38
C ASP A 120 -25.46 -35.06 13.51
N ALA A 121 -25.51 -34.49 14.72
CA ALA A 121 -24.75 -34.97 15.89
C ALA A 121 -25.56 -35.89 16.80
N GLY A 122 -26.50 -36.61 16.24
CA GLY A 122 -27.31 -37.57 16.98
C GLY A 122 -26.97 -39.04 16.67
N ARG A 123 -25.69 -39.48 16.80
CA ARG A 123 -25.35 -40.88 17.06
C ARG A 123 -23.87 -41.10 17.35
N THR A 124 -23.65 -41.66 18.54
CA THR A 124 -22.44 -42.37 19.05
C THR A 124 -21.28 -41.46 19.51
N GLY A 125 -21.11 -41.35 20.78
CA GLY A 125 -20.27 -42.26 21.59
C GLY A 125 -19.07 -41.51 22.17
N THR A 126 -19.20 -41.13 23.47
CA THR A 126 -18.20 -41.16 24.57
C THR A 126 -16.71 -40.93 24.33
N ARG A 127 -16.19 -39.95 25.11
CA ARG A 127 -14.87 -39.85 25.81
C ARG A 127 -13.64 -39.61 24.95
N ASP A 128 -12.69 -38.80 25.34
CA ASP A 128 -12.13 -38.45 26.66
C ASP A 128 -11.48 -37.08 26.59
N GLY A 129 -11.35 -36.42 27.75
CA GLY A 129 -10.75 -35.11 27.92
C GLY A 129 -9.20 -35.12 27.80
N HIS A 130 -8.67 -33.93 27.85
CA HIS A 130 -7.28 -33.46 27.86
C HIS A 130 -6.76 -33.05 26.49
N ASP A 131 -6.69 -31.77 26.32
CA ASP A 131 -5.56 -30.90 26.06
C ASP A 131 -6.04 -29.56 25.49
N ALA A 132 -6.43 -28.67 26.40
CA ALA A 132 -6.61 -27.26 26.10
C ALA A 132 -5.28 -26.55 26.40
N GLN A 133 -4.39 -26.52 25.42
CA GLN A 133 -3.27 -25.56 25.41
C GLN A 133 -2.73 -25.45 23.98
N ASP A 134 -2.57 -24.19 23.52
CA ASP A 134 -2.09 -23.74 22.22
C ASP A 134 -3.16 -23.49 21.14
N ALA A 135 -4.17 -22.69 21.50
CA ALA A 135 -4.90 -21.93 20.50
C ALA A 135 -4.07 -20.71 20.11
N ALA A 136 -3.36 -20.77 18.98
CA ALA A 136 -2.81 -19.59 18.33
C ALA A 136 -3.89 -18.52 18.19
N PRO A 137 -3.58 -17.21 18.31
CA PRO A 137 -4.57 -16.15 18.22
C PRO A 137 -5.34 -16.29 16.90
N ALA A 138 -6.67 -16.40 17.01
CA ALA A 138 -7.56 -16.55 15.86
C ALA A 138 -7.29 -15.39 14.89
N ARG A 139 -6.83 -15.72 13.67
CA ARG A 139 -6.72 -14.76 12.58
C ARG A 139 -8.07 -14.09 12.41
N PRO A 140 -8.12 -12.75 12.30
CA PRO A 140 -9.37 -12.06 12.04
C PRO A 140 -10.03 -12.67 10.80
N ALA A 141 -11.34 -12.91 10.88
CA ALA A 141 -12.10 -13.50 9.78
C ALA A 141 -11.82 -12.72 8.49
N PRO A 142 -11.48 -13.37 7.38
CA PRO A 142 -11.20 -12.71 6.13
C PRO A 142 -12.43 -11.90 5.74
N GLY A 143 -12.25 -10.59 5.49
CA GLY A 143 -13.31 -9.76 4.89
C GLY A 143 -13.75 -10.36 3.55
N LEU A 144 -14.86 -9.87 2.99
CA LEU A 144 -15.46 -10.37 1.75
C LEU A 144 -14.43 -10.62 0.62
N LEU A 145 -13.41 -9.77 0.52
CA LEU A 145 -12.28 -9.92 -0.41
C LEU A 145 -11.37 -11.13 -0.07
N GLY A 146 -11.16 -11.43 1.20
CA GLY A 146 -10.32 -12.54 1.63
C GLY A 146 -10.95 -13.91 1.41
N ALA A 147 -12.29 -13.98 1.31
CA ALA A 147 -13.03 -15.22 1.01
C ALA A 147 -12.95 -15.61 -0.49
N ILE A 148 -12.56 -14.67 -1.34
CA ILE A 148 -12.52 -14.83 -2.81
C ILE A 148 -11.11 -15.15 -3.30
N GLN A 149 -10.09 -14.83 -2.51
CA GLN A 149 -8.67 -14.98 -2.85
C GLN A 149 -8.15 -16.37 -2.46
N ASP A 150 -7.48 -17.04 -3.40
CA ASP A 150 -6.64 -18.20 -3.08
C ASP A 150 -5.26 -17.75 -2.55
N GLU A 151 -4.39 -18.72 -2.26
CA GLU A 151 -3.07 -18.44 -1.70
C GLU A 151 -2.20 -17.64 -2.68
N GLU A 152 -2.27 -17.96 -3.97
CA GLU A 152 -1.50 -17.25 -5.01
C GLU A 152 -1.91 -15.77 -5.13
N ASP A 153 -3.22 -15.47 -5.09
CA ASP A 153 -3.71 -14.09 -5.08
C ASP A 153 -3.27 -13.31 -3.84
N ARG A 154 -3.25 -13.98 -2.68
CA ARG A 154 -2.78 -13.37 -1.42
C ARG A 154 -1.29 -13.06 -1.47
N GLU A 155 -0.48 -13.97 -1.99
CA GLU A 155 0.95 -13.75 -2.18
C GLU A 155 1.23 -12.61 -3.15
N ARG A 156 0.52 -12.55 -4.29
CA ARG A 156 0.63 -11.46 -5.26
C ARG A 156 0.24 -10.13 -4.63
N LEU A 157 -0.87 -10.10 -3.90
CA LEU A 157 -1.31 -8.89 -3.20
C LEU A 157 -0.31 -8.46 -2.12
N SER A 158 0.30 -9.42 -1.39
CA SER A 158 1.35 -9.15 -0.42
C SER A 158 2.58 -8.52 -1.09
N ARG A 159 3.05 -9.09 -2.21
CA ARG A 159 4.16 -8.50 -2.99
C ARG A 159 3.85 -7.08 -3.49
N LEU A 160 2.68 -6.88 -4.11
CA LEU A 160 2.25 -5.54 -4.54
C LEU A 160 2.19 -4.55 -3.38
N THR A 161 1.66 -4.98 -2.25
CA THR A 161 1.55 -4.15 -1.04
C THR A 161 2.94 -3.81 -0.49
N ALA A 162 3.88 -4.75 -0.50
CA ALA A 162 5.25 -4.52 -0.08
C ALA A 162 5.94 -3.47 -0.98
N VAL A 163 5.81 -3.58 -2.29
CA VAL A 163 6.36 -2.60 -3.24
C VAL A 163 5.75 -1.22 -3.03
N MET A 164 4.42 -1.13 -2.89
CA MET A 164 3.75 0.16 -2.64
C MET A 164 4.18 0.78 -1.31
N SER A 165 4.34 -0.03 -0.26
CA SER A 165 4.82 0.42 1.05
C SER A 165 6.26 0.92 0.99
N LEU A 166 7.11 0.25 0.20
CA LEU A 166 8.49 0.68 -0.05
C LEU A 166 8.52 2.03 -0.78
N LEU A 167 7.76 2.18 -1.87
CA LEU A 167 7.72 3.42 -2.65
C LEU A 167 7.28 4.62 -1.79
N GLU A 168 6.18 4.47 -1.08
CA GLU A 168 5.66 5.51 -0.19
C GLU A 168 6.59 5.78 0.99
N GLY A 169 7.13 4.73 1.61
CA GLY A 169 8.07 4.83 2.72
C GLY A 169 9.34 5.57 2.32
N HIS A 170 9.90 5.25 1.15
CA HIS A 170 11.06 5.96 0.62
C HIS A 170 10.73 7.42 0.29
N ALA A 171 9.57 7.69 -0.35
CA ALA A 171 9.15 9.06 -0.62
C ALA A 171 9.03 9.87 0.68
N ASN A 172 8.47 9.31 1.74
CA ASN A 172 8.39 9.96 3.05
C ASN A 172 9.78 10.26 3.63
N VAL A 173 10.72 9.32 3.58
CA VAL A 173 12.10 9.52 4.08
C VAL A 173 12.82 10.60 3.26
N VAL A 174 12.66 10.63 1.94
CA VAL A 174 13.22 11.70 1.08
C VAL A 174 12.60 13.05 1.44
N MET A 175 11.28 13.08 1.63
CA MET A 175 10.58 14.30 2.06
C MET A 175 10.97 14.75 3.47
N ASP A 176 11.45 13.85 4.34
CA ASP A 176 12.03 14.19 5.65
C ASP A 176 13.33 14.97 5.52
N GLY A 177 14.06 14.76 4.43
CA GLY A 177 15.27 15.51 4.08
C GLY A 177 15.03 16.89 3.46
N VAL A 178 13.79 17.22 3.05
CA VAL A 178 13.45 18.55 2.53
C VAL A 178 13.47 19.57 3.68
N ASP A 179 14.32 20.57 3.57
CA ASP A 179 14.47 21.62 4.57
C ASP A 179 13.79 22.95 4.18
N SER A 180 13.91 23.94 5.06
CA SER A 180 13.29 25.26 4.86
C SER A 180 13.95 26.11 3.78
N SER A 181 15.09 25.71 3.21
CA SER A 181 15.69 26.40 2.06
C SER A 181 14.95 26.05 0.77
N VAL A 182 14.33 24.87 0.70
CA VAL A 182 13.53 24.40 -0.44
C VAL A 182 12.05 24.74 -0.25
N VAL A 183 11.48 24.40 0.94
CA VAL A 183 10.08 24.69 1.29
C VAL A 183 10.07 25.41 2.64
N SER A 184 9.88 26.72 2.62
CA SER A 184 10.06 27.58 3.79
C SER A 184 9.21 27.16 4.99
N SER A 185 8.00 26.68 4.77
CA SER A 185 7.07 26.23 5.81
C SER A 185 6.99 24.71 5.98
N VAL A 186 7.98 23.93 5.50
CA VAL A 186 7.94 22.46 5.47
C VAL A 186 7.60 21.82 6.83
N LYS A 187 8.21 22.29 7.93
CA LYS A 187 7.93 21.78 9.27
C LYS A 187 6.48 22.00 9.71
N THR A 188 5.91 23.14 9.32
CA THR A 188 4.51 23.46 9.63
C THR A 188 3.56 22.63 8.79
N ILE A 189 3.84 22.48 7.49
CA ILE A 189 3.08 21.63 6.58
C ILE A 189 3.04 20.19 7.14
N ARG A 190 4.18 19.63 7.43
CA ARG A 190 4.32 18.27 7.95
C ARG A 190 3.49 18.05 9.19
N ARG A 191 3.75 18.82 10.24
CA ARG A 191 3.03 18.70 11.49
C ARG A 191 1.50 18.80 11.29
N ARG A 192 1.02 19.77 10.54
CA ARG A 192 -0.42 19.97 10.33
C ARG A 192 -1.05 18.92 9.43
N PHE A 193 -0.28 18.38 8.49
CA PHE A 193 -0.72 17.30 7.63
C PHE A 193 -0.89 16.00 8.44
N ASP A 194 0.05 15.70 9.33
CA ASP A 194 -0.02 14.55 10.25
C ASP A 194 -1.19 14.70 11.23
N GLU A 195 -1.36 15.87 11.86
CA GLU A 195 -2.50 16.18 12.73
C GLU A 195 -3.85 16.02 12.01
N ARG A 196 -3.93 16.39 10.72
CA ARG A 196 -5.11 16.17 9.90
C ARG A 196 -5.38 14.68 9.69
N GLY A 197 -4.34 13.89 9.46
CA GLY A 197 -4.42 12.44 9.36
C GLY A 197 -5.04 11.79 10.62
N ASP A 198 -4.81 12.35 11.78
CA ASP A 198 -5.33 11.85 13.06
C ASP A 198 -6.76 12.31 13.37
N ARG A 199 -7.18 13.48 12.84
CA ARG A 199 -8.54 14.04 13.01
C ARG A 199 -9.56 13.40 12.06
N ARG A 200 -9.88 12.12 12.27
CA ARG A 200 -10.79 11.38 11.38
C ARG A 200 -12.21 11.33 11.93
N SER A 201 -13.21 11.53 11.04
CA SER A 201 -14.60 11.38 11.43
C SER A 201 -14.92 9.91 11.80
N PRO A 202 -15.93 9.67 12.67
CA PRO A 202 -16.38 8.31 12.98
C PRO A 202 -16.78 7.50 11.73
N LEU A 203 -17.41 8.17 10.76
CA LEU A 203 -17.80 7.56 9.47
C LEU A 203 -16.58 7.16 8.64
N ASP A 204 -15.53 7.97 8.64
CA ASP A 204 -14.28 7.67 7.96
C ASP A 204 -13.60 6.44 8.58
N ARG A 205 -13.56 6.34 9.89
CA ARG A 205 -13.04 5.17 10.61
C ARG A 205 -13.85 3.90 10.29
N MET A 206 -15.18 4.00 10.24
CA MET A 206 -16.05 2.88 9.89
C MET A 206 -15.82 2.41 8.45
N LEU A 207 -15.78 3.33 7.47
CA LEU A 207 -15.54 3.00 6.06
C LEU A 207 -14.18 2.34 5.86
N ARG A 208 -13.12 2.85 6.52
CA ARG A 208 -11.78 2.25 6.46
C ARG A 208 -11.76 0.83 7.02
N ARG A 209 -12.44 0.61 8.14
CA ARG A 209 -12.53 -0.73 8.75
C ARG A 209 -13.27 -1.72 7.84
N VAL A 210 -14.41 -1.31 7.25
CA VAL A 210 -15.18 -2.14 6.32
C VAL A 210 -14.39 -2.45 5.05
N LEU A 211 -13.58 -1.48 4.57
CA LEU A 211 -12.74 -1.64 3.37
C LEU A 211 -11.36 -2.29 3.66
N GLY A 212 -11.08 -2.64 4.91
CA GLY A 212 -9.78 -3.19 5.31
C GLY A 212 -8.61 -2.20 5.18
N MET A 213 -8.90 -0.90 5.06
CA MET A 213 -7.89 0.14 4.82
C MET A 213 -7.03 0.46 6.05
N ASP A 214 -7.50 0.11 7.27
CA ASP A 214 -6.71 0.36 8.49
C ASP A 214 -5.47 -0.53 8.53
N ALA A 215 -5.55 -1.77 8.07
CA ALA A 215 -4.41 -2.66 7.90
C ALA A 215 -3.42 -2.10 6.85
N LYS A 216 -3.94 -1.63 5.70
CA LYS A 216 -3.10 -1.00 4.66
C LYS A 216 -2.39 0.27 5.13
N MET A 217 -3.04 1.10 5.95
CA MET A 217 -2.41 2.32 6.49
C MET A 217 -1.33 2.01 7.55
N ALA A 218 -1.44 0.90 8.27
CA ALA A 218 -0.38 0.41 9.13
C ALA A 218 0.85 0.01 8.29
N GLN A 219 0.64 -0.68 7.18
CA GLN A 219 1.69 -1.09 6.25
C GLN A 219 2.48 0.09 5.65
N TYR A 220 1.83 1.23 5.34
CA TYR A 220 2.55 2.44 4.87
C TYR A 220 3.48 3.04 5.94
N ARG A 221 3.10 3.00 7.22
CA ARG A 221 4.00 3.40 8.33
C ARG A 221 5.16 2.43 8.47
N ASP A 222 4.94 1.15 8.20
CA ASP A 222 5.97 0.12 8.22
C ASP A 222 6.97 0.35 7.09
N GLY A 223 6.53 0.79 5.91
CA GLY A 223 7.41 1.18 4.80
C GLY A 223 8.38 2.31 5.16
N GLN A 224 7.90 3.39 5.78
CA GLN A 224 8.78 4.48 6.22
C GLN A 224 9.76 4.03 7.29
N ARG A 225 9.30 3.24 8.27
CA ARG A 225 10.13 2.66 9.33
C ARG A 225 11.21 1.74 8.77
N PHE A 226 10.84 0.89 7.81
CA PHE A 226 11.74 0.02 7.07
C PHE A 226 12.84 0.83 6.38
N VAL A 227 12.48 1.79 5.54
CA VAL A 227 13.45 2.60 4.79
C VAL A 227 14.37 3.36 5.74
N ALA A 228 13.83 4.00 6.78
CA ALA A 228 14.64 4.71 7.76
C ALA A 228 15.64 3.79 8.47
N ALA A 229 15.21 2.59 8.87
CA ALA A 229 16.07 1.60 9.52
C ALA A 229 17.14 1.04 8.57
N ALA A 230 16.79 0.75 7.33
CA ALA A 230 17.72 0.27 6.33
C ALA A 230 18.77 1.35 5.97
N VAL A 231 18.35 2.60 5.77
CA VAL A 231 19.24 3.74 5.52
C VAL A 231 20.17 3.99 6.70
N ALA A 232 19.68 3.88 7.94
CA ALA A 232 20.51 4.02 9.13
C ALA A 232 21.64 2.98 9.22
N GLN A 233 21.42 1.76 8.68
CA GLN A 233 22.37 0.66 8.74
C GLN A 233 23.31 0.56 7.54
N LEU A 234 22.85 0.96 6.34
CA LEU A 234 23.57 0.80 5.07
C LEU A 234 23.99 2.15 4.46
N GLY A 235 23.49 3.27 4.97
CA GLY A 235 23.51 4.54 4.27
C GLY A 235 22.54 4.57 3.08
N MET A 236 22.31 5.74 2.50
CA MET A 236 21.42 5.89 1.34
C MET A 236 21.94 5.12 0.12
N ALA A 237 23.26 5.14 -0.12
CA ALA A 237 23.86 4.42 -1.25
C ALA A 237 23.67 2.89 -1.12
N GLY A 238 23.86 2.33 0.09
CA GLY A 238 23.63 0.91 0.33
C GLY A 238 22.14 0.52 0.28
N PHE A 239 21.24 1.40 0.70
CA PHE A 239 19.81 1.19 0.54
C PHE A 239 19.39 1.19 -0.94
N ASN A 240 19.98 2.04 -1.77
CA ASN A 240 19.56 2.22 -3.16
C ASN A 240 19.74 0.98 -4.04
N VAL A 241 20.45 -0.05 -3.60
CA VAL A 241 20.51 -1.36 -4.29
C VAL A 241 19.11 -1.99 -4.45
N VAL A 242 18.14 -1.58 -3.65
CA VAL A 242 16.74 -2.01 -3.78
C VAL A 242 16.13 -1.72 -5.16
N TRP A 243 16.69 -0.76 -5.88
CA TRP A 243 16.22 -0.34 -7.21
C TRP A 243 16.90 -1.10 -8.37
N ASP A 244 17.92 -1.94 -8.10
CA ASP A 244 18.71 -2.58 -9.14
C ASP A 244 18.00 -3.78 -9.77
N ALA A 245 17.26 -4.57 -8.99
CA ALA A 245 16.58 -5.77 -9.48
C ALA A 245 15.36 -6.17 -8.63
N PRO A 246 14.37 -6.90 -9.22
CA PRO A 246 13.17 -7.36 -8.50
C PRO A 246 13.46 -8.20 -7.25
N GLU A 247 14.53 -9.00 -7.30
CA GLU A 247 14.93 -9.91 -6.21
C GLU A 247 15.44 -9.15 -4.98
N LEU A 248 15.79 -7.89 -5.15
CA LEU A 248 16.25 -7.01 -4.07
C LEU A 248 15.11 -6.28 -3.36
N LEU A 249 13.89 -6.34 -3.90
CA LEU A 249 12.71 -5.82 -3.20
C LEU A 249 12.51 -6.52 -1.86
N PRO A 250 12.07 -5.79 -0.82
CA PRO A 250 11.69 -6.40 0.43
C PRO A 250 10.38 -7.16 0.30
N SER A 251 10.27 -8.29 0.97
CA SER A 251 9.01 -8.95 1.25
C SER A 251 8.20 -8.18 2.32
N GLU A 252 6.92 -8.51 2.46
CA GLU A 252 6.09 -7.93 3.54
C GLU A 252 6.65 -8.26 4.93
N ALA A 253 7.18 -9.47 5.13
CA ALA A 253 7.83 -9.85 6.38
C ALA A 253 9.08 -9.01 6.67
N GLU A 254 9.89 -8.72 5.65
CA GLU A 254 11.08 -7.88 5.78
C GLU A 254 10.74 -6.40 6.03
N LEU A 255 9.60 -5.90 5.55
CA LEU A 255 9.13 -4.56 5.90
C LEU A 255 8.85 -4.42 7.41
N HIS A 256 8.38 -5.49 8.04
CA HIS A 256 8.13 -5.53 9.50
C HIS A 256 9.40 -5.78 10.32
N ALA A 257 10.41 -6.43 9.71
CA ALA A 257 11.70 -6.79 10.31
C ALA A 257 12.86 -6.32 9.42
N PRO A 258 13.17 -5.00 9.35
CA PRO A 258 14.15 -4.43 8.43
C PRO A 258 15.54 -5.05 8.50
N GLU A 259 15.93 -5.55 9.67
CA GLU A 259 17.21 -6.22 9.90
C GLU A 259 17.37 -7.49 9.06
N THR A 260 16.29 -8.18 8.72
CA THR A 260 16.33 -9.39 7.89
C THR A 260 16.65 -9.06 6.45
N TRP A 261 16.06 -7.99 5.90
CA TRP A 261 16.40 -7.49 4.57
C TRP A 261 17.85 -7.01 4.53
N VAL A 262 18.29 -6.23 5.51
CA VAL A 262 19.67 -5.73 5.60
C VAL A 262 20.68 -6.89 5.66
N ALA A 263 20.39 -7.93 6.43
CA ALA A 263 21.23 -9.13 6.49
C ALA A 263 21.29 -9.84 5.13
N ARG A 264 20.17 -9.97 4.43
CA ARG A 264 20.09 -10.57 3.10
C ARG A 264 20.92 -9.79 2.07
N ILE A 265 20.80 -8.46 2.07
CA ILE A 265 21.58 -7.61 1.16
C ILE A 265 23.09 -7.71 1.44
N ARG A 266 23.50 -7.70 2.71
CA ARG A 266 24.91 -7.86 3.09
C ARG A 266 25.49 -9.22 2.69
N ALA A 267 24.67 -10.27 2.68
CA ALA A 267 25.12 -11.61 2.26
C ALA A 267 25.27 -11.76 0.74
N GLN A 268 24.69 -10.83 -0.04
CA GLN A 268 24.76 -10.82 -1.51
C GLN A 268 25.85 -9.88 -2.07
N ALA A 269 26.38 -8.98 -1.22
CA ALA A 269 27.44 -8.02 -1.56
C ALA A 269 28.82 -8.63 -1.41
#